data_21d3effe998f74a1be14be504251c8c6
#
_entry.id   21d3effe998f74a1be14be504251c8c6
#
_cell.length_a   1.000
_cell.length_b   1.000
_cell.length_c   1.000
_cell.angle_alpha   90.00
_cell.angle_beta   90.00
_cell.angle_gamma   90.00
#
_symmetry.space_group_name_H-M   'P 1'
#
loop_
_entity.id
_entity.type
_entity.pdbx_description
1 polymer ?
#
loop_
_entity_poly.entity_id
_entity_poly.type
_entity_poly.pdbx_seq_one_letter_code
_entity_poly.pdbx_strand_id
1 'polypeptide(L)'
;MTKQIDLNKYTDFVNRVTSDESNNLSSMVDKLATIDNVNISLLMTAAIGLAAETGEFAELPKKIVFQGKPCDEDTIFHMKRELGDIMWYWVNACRALNLDPNDVILENVNKLESRYPDGEFDVHYSEN
;
A
#
# COMPACT_ATOMS: atom_id res chain seq x y z
N MET A 1 5.62 -27.44 30.31
CA MET A 1 5.87 -26.16 30.96
C MET A 1 5.28 -25.02 30.13
N THR A 2 4.42 -24.23 30.71
CA THR A 2 3.76 -23.15 30.00
C THR A 2 4.64 -21.89 30.07
N LYS A 3 4.95 -21.30 28.92
CA LYS A 3 5.64 -20.00 28.89
C LYS A 3 4.64 -18.91 29.25
N GLN A 4 5.06 -18.03 30.14
CA GLN A 4 4.27 -16.83 30.47
C GLN A 4 4.73 -15.67 29.60
N ILE A 5 3.76 -14.92 29.08
CA ILE A 5 3.99 -13.72 28.28
C ILE A 5 3.63 -12.52 29.14
N ASP A 6 4.55 -11.58 29.27
CA ASP A 6 4.31 -10.33 29.98
C ASP A 6 3.95 -9.25 28.96
N LEU A 7 2.67 -9.18 28.63
CA LEU A 7 2.16 -8.20 27.68
C LEU A 7 2.22 -6.78 28.21
N ASN A 8 2.16 -6.58 29.52
CA ASN A 8 2.26 -5.24 30.11
C ASN A 8 3.64 -4.64 29.88
N LYS A 9 4.68 -5.43 30.10
CA LYS A 9 6.06 -5.01 29.88
C LYS A 9 6.31 -4.71 28.40
N TYR A 10 5.81 -5.57 27.51
CA TYR A 10 5.89 -5.38 26.07
C TYR A 10 5.13 -4.12 25.65
N THR A 11 3.93 -3.90 26.15
CA THR A 11 3.11 -2.72 25.84
C THR A 11 3.83 -1.43 26.25
N ASP A 12 4.47 -1.41 27.41
CA ASP A 12 5.26 -0.24 27.86
C ASP A 12 6.42 0.04 26.91
N PHE A 13 7.10 -1.01 26.48
CA PHE A 13 8.18 -0.88 25.49
C PHE A 13 7.65 -0.32 24.15
N VAL A 14 6.57 -0.88 23.63
CA VAL A 14 5.95 -0.43 22.38
C VAL A 14 5.56 1.05 22.48
N ASN A 15 4.97 1.46 23.60
CA ASN A 15 4.61 2.86 23.81
C ASN A 15 5.83 3.78 23.75
N ARG A 16 6.94 3.38 24.36
CA ARG A 16 8.15 4.21 24.37
C ARG A 16 8.78 4.38 23.00
N VAL A 17 8.59 3.40 22.08
CA VAL A 17 9.15 3.46 20.72
C VAL A 17 8.13 3.91 19.67
N THR A 18 6.95 4.32 20.10
CA THR A 18 5.92 4.87 19.22
C THR A 18 6.00 6.40 19.26
N SER A 19 5.89 7.04 18.11
CA SER A 19 6.02 8.50 18.00
C SER A 19 4.90 9.25 18.71
N ASP A 20 5.15 10.51 19.04
CA ASP A 20 4.15 11.39 19.66
C ASP A 20 2.94 11.56 18.73
N GLU A 21 3.16 11.69 17.43
CA GLU A 21 2.09 11.84 16.44
C GLU A 21 1.16 10.63 16.42
N SER A 22 1.68 9.44 16.70
CA SER A 22 0.86 8.23 16.77
C SER A 22 0.11 8.11 18.08
N ASN A 23 0.68 8.62 19.18
CA ASN A 23 0.10 8.51 20.52
C ASN A 23 -0.84 9.66 20.87
N ASN A 24 -0.76 10.78 20.16
CA ASN A 24 -1.43 12.01 20.57
C ASN A 24 -2.05 12.71 19.36
N LEU A 25 -3.37 12.84 19.38
CA LEU A 25 -4.11 13.46 18.27
C LEU A 25 -3.66 14.92 18.02
N SER A 26 -3.43 15.68 19.07
CA SER A 26 -2.98 17.07 18.94
C SER A 26 -1.64 17.17 18.24
N SER A 27 -0.69 16.31 18.59
CA SER A 27 0.62 16.23 17.91
C SER A 27 0.48 15.86 16.45
N MET A 28 -0.41 14.92 16.13
CA MET A 28 -0.69 14.53 14.75
C MET A 28 -1.27 15.70 13.96
N VAL A 29 -2.27 16.38 14.51
CA VAL A 29 -2.92 17.53 13.86
C VAL A 29 -1.90 18.64 13.59
N ASP A 30 -1.05 18.95 14.58
CA ASP A 30 -0.02 19.96 14.45
C ASP A 30 0.97 19.57 13.34
N LYS A 31 1.36 18.31 13.27
CA LYS A 31 2.25 17.82 12.22
C LYS A 31 1.62 17.93 10.83
N LEU A 32 0.36 17.50 10.71
CA LEU A 32 -0.36 17.58 9.43
C LEU A 32 -0.46 19.03 8.94
N ALA A 33 -0.66 19.98 9.84
CA ALA A 33 -0.76 21.39 9.50
C ALA A 33 0.55 21.98 8.94
N THR A 34 1.69 21.35 9.21
CA THR A 34 2.99 21.79 8.66
C THR A 34 3.25 21.31 7.24
N ILE A 35 2.47 20.35 6.74
CA ILE A 35 2.67 19.77 5.41
C ILE A 35 1.84 20.57 4.42
N ASP A 36 2.50 21.37 3.59
CA ASP A 36 1.83 22.29 2.68
C ASP A 36 2.17 22.07 1.20
N ASN A 37 3.13 21.19 0.90
CA ASN A 37 3.59 20.92 -0.46
C ASN A 37 2.83 19.79 -1.16
N VAL A 38 1.97 19.08 -0.44
CA VAL A 38 1.10 18.02 -0.97
C VAL A 38 -0.28 18.12 -0.35
N ASN A 39 -1.27 17.46 -0.93
CA ASN A 39 -2.58 17.33 -0.30
C ASN A 39 -2.55 16.14 0.66
N ILE A 40 -2.16 16.39 1.91
CA ILE A 40 -1.94 15.31 2.88
C ILE A 40 -3.22 14.55 3.22
N SER A 41 -4.37 15.22 3.27
CA SER A 41 -5.65 14.55 3.53
C SER A 41 -5.97 13.53 2.45
N LEU A 42 -5.82 13.94 1.20
CA LEU A 42 -6.05 13.04 0.06
C LEU A 42 -5.02 11.93 0.00
N LEU A 43 -3.76 12.24 0.34
CA LEU A 43 -2.69 11.23 0.37
C LEU A 43 -2.99 10.14 1.40
N MET A 44 -3.49 10.53 2.59
CA MET A 44 -3.87 9.56 3.62
C MET A 44 -5.01 8.67 3.13
N THR A 45 -6.04 9.26 2.53
CA THR A 45 -7.15 8.49 1.93
C THR A 45 -6.63 7.49 0.90
N ALA A 46 -5.78 7.96 0.00
CA ALA A 46 -5.24 7.13 -1.08
C ALA A 46 -4.36 6.00 -0.54
N ALA A 47 -3.48 6.31 0.40
CA ALA A 47 -2.56 5.31 0.97
C ALA A 47 -3.32 4.20 1.70
N ILE A 48 -4.27 4.57 2.54
CA ILE A 48 -5.09 3.62 3.28
C ILE A 48 -5.97 2.82 2.33
N GLY A 49 -6.60 3.49 1.36
CA GLY A 49 -7.45 2.84 0.36
C GLY A 49 -6.70 1.86 -0.53
N LEU A 50 -5.49 2.21 -0.98
CA LEU A 50 -4.65 1.30 -1.76
C LEU A 50 -4.36 0.01 -0.98
N ALA A 51 -3.98 0.14 0.28
CA ALA A 51 -3.69 -1.02 1.12
C ALA A 51 -4.93 -1.89 1.33
N ALA A 52 -6.08 -1.27 1.60
CA ALA A 52 -7.33 -1.98 1.85
C ALA A 52 -7.81 -2.71 0.59
N GLU A 53 -7.84 -2.05 -0.56
CA GLU A 53 -8.31 -2.66 -1.81
C GLU A 53 -7.35 -3.73 -2.32
N THR A 54 -6.04 -3.55 -2.13
CA THR A 54 -5.06 -4.58 -2.46
C THR A 54 -5.30 -5.85 -1.63
N GLY A 55 -5.63 -5.68 -0.35
CA GLY A 55 -5.99 -6.78 0.53
C GLY A 55 -7.27 -7.49 0.07
N GLU A 56 -8.29 -6.74 -0.32
CA GLU A 56 -9.54 -7.31 -0.84
C GLU A 56 -9.31 -8.09 -2.14
N PHE A 57 -8.49 -7.53 -3.03
CA PHE A 57 -8.10 -8.25 -4.25
C PHE A 57 -7.39 -9.56 -3.91
N ALA A 58 -6.43 -9.53 -2.97
CA ALA A 58 -5.63 -10.69 -2.58
C ALA A 58 -6.48 -11.81 -1.95
N GLU A 59 -7.62 -11.47 -1.34
CA GLU A 59 -8.54 -12.46 -0.78
C GLU A 59 -9.09 -13.41 -1.84
N LEU A 60 -9.29 -12.94 -3.06
CA LEU A 60 -9.91 -13.76 -4.11
C LEU A 60 -9.00 -14.88 -4.59
N PRO A 61 -7.74 -14.63 -5.02
CA PRO A 61 -6.82 -15.73 -5.33
C PRO A 61 -6.58 -16.67 -4.15
N LYS A 62 -6.51 -16.13 -2.94
CA LYS A 62 -6.34 -16.94 -1.74
C LYS A 62 -7.50 -17.95 -1.60
N LYS A 63 -8.71 -17.48 -1.77
CA LYS A 63 -9.90 -18.33 -1.66
C LYS A 63 -9.99 -19.33 -2.80
N ILE A 64 -9.58 -18.93 -4.00
CA ILE A 64 -9.57 -19.83 -5.15
C ILE A 64 -8.59 -20.98 -4.93
N VAL A 65 -7.36 -20.66 -4.53
CA VAL A 65 -6.29 -21.66 -4.43
C VAL A 65 -6.43 -22.52 -3.17
N PHE A 66 -6.79 -21.93 -2.03
CA PHE A 66 -6.70 -22.59 -0.73
C PHE A 66 -8.05 -22.90 -0.09
N GLN A 67 -9.14 -22.35 -0.57
CA GLN A 67 -10.44 -22.46 0.12
C GLN A 67 -11.58 -22.92 -0.78
N GLY A 68 -11.27 -23.46 -1.95
CA GLY A 68 -12.26 -24.09 -2.82
C GLY A 68 -13.21 -23.15 -3.54
N LYS A 69 -12.92 -21.86 -3.57
CA LYS A 69 -13.73 -20.91 -4.34
C LYS A 69 -13.52 -21.14 -5.83
N PRO A 70 -14.59 -21.24 -6.64
CA PRO A 70 -14.42 -21.40 -8.08
C PRO A 70 -13.85 -20.15 -8.73
N CYS A 71 -12.97 -20.33 -9.72
CA CYS A 71 -12.47 -19.24 -10.55
C CYS A 71 -13.37 -19.11 -11.78
N ASP A 72 -14.58 -18.67 -11.56
CA ASP A 72 -15.60 -18.52 -12.59
C ASP A 72 -15.71 -17.05 -13.05
N GLU A 73 -16.65 -16.79 -13.96
CA GLU A 73 -16.85 -15.46 -14.52
C GLU A 73 -17.22 -14.42 -13.45
N ASP A 74 -18.03 -14.82 -12.46
CA ASP A 74 -18.43 -13.92 -11.37
C ASP A 74 -17.22 -13.52 -10.51
N THR A 75 -16.35 -14.47 -10.21
CA THR A 75 -15.14 -14.22 -9.43
C THR A 75 -14.16 -13.34 -10.20
N ILE A 76 -13.99 -13.60 -11.50
CA ILE A 76 -13.14 -12.76 -12.36
C ILE A 76 -13.71 -11.34 -12.46
N PHE A 77 -15.04 -11.21 -12.58
CA PHE A 77 -15.68 -9.90 -12.59
C PHE A 77 -15.44 -9.15 -11.27
N HIS A 78 -15.51 -9.85 -10.14
CA HIS A 78 -15.23 -9.27 -8.83
C HIS A 78 -13.78 -8.76 -8.77
N MET A 79 -12.81 -9.56 -9.24
CA MET A 79 -11.41 -9.14 -9.31
C MET A 79 -11.22 -7.93 -10.20
N LYS A 80 -11.93 -7.88 -11.32
CA LYS A 80 -11.92 -6.72 -12.22
C LYS A 80 -12.36 -5.45 -11.50
N ARG A 81 -13.42 -5.52 -10.70
CA ARG A 81 -13.91 -4.38 -9.93
C ARG A 81 -12.89 -3.92 -8.88
N GLU A 82 -12.25 -4.88 -8.19
CA GLU A 82 -11.23 -4.56 -7.20
C GLU A 82 -10.00 -3.89 -7.84
N LEU A 83 -9.60 -4.35 -9.03
CA LEU A 83 -8.50 -3.71 -9.77
C LEU A 83 -8.85 -2.26 -10.14
N GLY A 84 -10.11 -2.02 -10.51
CA GLY A 84 -10.58 -0.66 -10.77
C GLY A 84 -10.51 0.22 -9.54
N ASP A 85 -10.93 -0.30 -8.38
CA ASP A 85 -10.86 0.42 -7.11
C ASP A 85 -9.41 0.74 -6.71
N ILE A 86 -8.49 -0.20 -6.92
CA ILE A 86 -7.06 0.02 -6.70
C ILE A 86 -6.56 1.18 -7.57
N MET A 87 -6.95 1.19 -8.85
CA MET A 87 -6.55 2.23 -9.78
C MET A 87 -7.11 3.60 -9.38
N TRP A 88 -8.34 3.63 -8.86
CA TRP A 88 -8.95 4.86 -8.37
C TRP A 88 -8.12 5.47 -7.23
N TYR A 89 -7.71 4.67 -6.27
CA TYR A 89 -6.86 5.14 -5.17
C TYR A 89 -5.46 5.51 -5.65
N TRP A 90 -4.91 4.77 -6.62
CA TRP A 90 -3.60 5.07 -7.19
C TRP A 90 -3.59 6.43 -7.88
N VAL A 91 -4.61 6.73 -8.67
CA VAL A 91 -4.74 8.04 -9.33
C VAL A 91 -4.89 9.15 -8.27
N ASN A 92 -5.65 8.90 -7.22
CA ASN A 92 -5.79 9.87 -6.14
C ASN A 92 -4.46 10.11 -5.40
N ALA A 93 -3.63 9.09 -5.25
CA ALA A 93 -2.28 9.26 -4.69
C ALA A 93 -1.44 10.19 -5.58
N CYS A 94 -1.49 10.00 -6.88
CA CYS A 94 -0.80 10.90 -7.84
C CYS A 94 -1.31 12.34 -7.68
N ARG A 95 -2.64 12.52 -7.64
CA ARG A 95 -3.24 13.86 -7.44
C ARG A 95 -2.78 14.49 -6.13
N ALA A 96 -2.75 13.72 -5.06
CA ALA A 96 -2.33 14.20 -3.75
C ALA A 96 -0.90 14.72 -3.75
N LEU A 97 -0.04 14.09 -4.53
CA LEU A 97 1.38 14.43 -4.65
C LEU A 97 1.66 15.45 -5.76
N ASN A 98 0.62 15.93 -6.44
CA ASN A 98 0.74 16.85 -7.60
C ASN A 98 1.57 16.24 -8.72
N LEU A 99 1.44 14.92 -8.94
CA LEU A 99 2.12 14.20 -9.99
C LEU A 99 1.15 13.85 -11.12
N ASP A 100 1.65 13.95 -12.35
CA ASP A 100 0.92 13.42 -13.51
C ASP A 100 1.03 11.89 -13.50
N PRO A 101 -0.08 11.16 -13.54
CA PRO A 101 -0.04 9.69 -13.59
C PRO A 101 0.83 9.14 -14.72
N ASN A 102 0.85 9.83 -15.87
CA ASN A 102 1.69 9.43 -17.00
C ASN A 102 3.17 9.49 -16.65
N ASP A 103 3.59 10.53 -15.93
CA ASP A 103 4.98 10.68 -15.49
C ASP A 103 5.37 9.59 -14.48
N VAL A 104 4.45 9.18 -13.61
CA VAL A 104 4.69 8.10 -12.66
C VAL A 104 4.94 6.78 -13.41
N ILE A 105 4.14 6.50 -14.42
CA ILE A 105 4.31 5.30 -15.25
C ILE A 105 5.62 5.39 -16.04
N LEU A 106 5.93 6.56 -16.61
CA LEU A 106 7.18 6.76 -17.35
C LEU A 106 8.40 6.50 -16.45
N GLU A 107 8.38 6.99 -15.22
CA GLU A 107 9.47 6.73 -14.27
C GLU A 107 9.62 5.23 -14.00
N ASN A 108 8.53 4.50 -13.91
CA ASN A 108 8.57 3.05 -13.77
C ASN A 108 9.20 2.39 -15.00
N VAL A 109 8.82 2.82 -16.20
CA VAL A 109 9.41 2.30 -17.45
C VAL A 109 10.91 2.55 -17.48
N ASN A 110 11.33 3.79 -17.16
CA ASN A 110 12.75 4.15 -17.13
C ASN A 110 13.54 3.30 -16.13
N LYS A 111 12.97 3.08 -14.95
CA LYS A 111 13.57 2.23 -13.92
C LYS A 111 13.76 0.79 -14.41
N LEU A 112 12.72 0.24 -15.05
CA LEU A 112 12.75 -1.14 -15.54
C LEU A 112 13.71 -1.29 -16.73
N GLU A 113 13.78 -0.32 -17.63
CA GLU A 113 14.75 -0.32 -18.73
C GLU A 113 16.17 -0.31 -18.21
N SER A 114 16.43 0.41 -17.13
CA SER A 114 17.74 0.42 -16.46
C SER A 114 18.09 -0.95 -15.87
N ARG A 115 17.09 -1.67 -15.30
CA ARG A 115 17.28 -3.01 -14.74
C ARG A 115 17.40 -4.10 -15.80
N TYR A 116 16.70 -3.93 -16.92
CA TYR A 116 16.63 -4.91 -18.00
C TYR A 116 17.00 -4.24 -19.33
N PRO A 117 18.29 -3.89 -19.51
CA PRO A 117 18.72 -3.09 -20.68
C PRO A 117 18.47 -3.79 -22.02
N ASP A 118 18.34 -5.13 -22.03
CA ASP A 118 18.04 -5.91 -23.23
C ASP A 118 16.54 -6.07 -23.49
N GLY A 119 15.68 -5.46 -22.64
CA GLY A 119 14.24 -5.59 -22.76
C GLY A 119 13.68 -6.92 -22.30
N GLU A 120 14.50 -7.76 -21.66
CA GLU A 120 14.11 -9.06 -21.15
C GLU A 120 14.45 -9.19 -19.67
N PHE A 121 13.67 -10.03 -18.95
CA PHE A 121 13.91 -10.28 -17.53
C PHE A 121 15.29 -10.88 -17.31
N ASP A 122 16.03 -10.34 -16.35
CA ASP A 122 17.32 -10.86 -15.91
C ASP A 122 17.39 -10.79 -14.39
N VAL A 123 17.62 -11.93 -13.75
CA VAL A 123 17.66 -12.02 -12.30
C VAL A 123 18.77 -11.15 -11.68
N HIS A 124 19.86 -10.90 -12.39
CA HIS A 124 20.94 -10.04 -11.90
C HIS A 124 20.51 -8.59 -11.70
N TYR A 125 19.55 -8.11 -12.48
CA TYR A 125 19.07 -6.74 -12.40
C TYR A 125 17.84 -6.58 -11.51
N SER A 126 17.12 -7.67 -11.22
CA SER A 126 15.86 -7.62 -10.48
C SER A 126 16.05 -7.27 -9.01
N GLU A 127 17.23 -7.46 -8.45
CA GLU A 127 17.54 -7.23 -7.04
C GLU A 127 18.08 -5.82 -6.74
N ASN A 128 18.25 -5.01 -7.74
CA ASN A 128 18.82 -3.65 -7.59
C ASN A 128 17.76 -2.57 -7.44
#